data_3ae8abe619fb7b158324b41324ca78a5
#
_entry.id   3ae8abe619fb7b158324b41324ca78a5
#
_cell.length_a   1.000
_cell.length_b   1.000
_cell.length_c   1.000
_cell.angle_alpha   90.00
_cell.angle_beta   90.00
_cell.angle_gamma   90.00
#
_symmetry.space_group_name_H-M   'P 1'
#
loop_
_entity.id
_entity.type
_entity.pdbx_description
1 polymer ?
#
loop_
_entity_poly.entity_id
_entity_poly.type
_entity_poly.pdbx_seq_one_letter_code
_entity_poly.pdbx_strand_id
1 'polypeptide(L)'
;MAAKAQANADVAAAQAALSKAEIDLSYATVTAPISGRIGRAEVTEGALVGKTEATPLARIEQYDPIWVNFSQSSADFLNLRDNLRSGKAKVSNAPVRLVLENGGEYPHPGKLLFNDLAVDPATGSVGLRAEFPNHDRALLPGQFVTVRLPVAIAENVIAVPQRAVQVSPQGQAVLLVGGDGIVMAQPVKTGGLSGSDWII
;
A
#
# COMPACT_ATOMS: atom_id res chain seq x y z
N MET A 1 38.93 -2.14 -54.44
CA MET A 1 38.43 -1.71 -53.11
C MET A 1 36.90 -1.47 -53.13
N ALA A 2 36.34 -0.82 -54.15
CA ALA A 2 34.87 -0.57 -54.24
C ALA A 2 34.00 -1.84 -54.22
N ALA A 3 34.38 -2.87 -54.98
CA ALA A 3 33.60 -4.14 -55.03
C ALA A 3 33.49 -4.84 -53.66
N LYS A 4 34.56 -4.80 -52.83
CA LYS A 4 34.55 -5.35 -51.49
C LYS A 4 33.65 -4.54 -50.56
N ALA A 5 33.67 -3.21 -50.68
CA ALA A 5 32.81 -2.35 -49.91
C ALA A 5 31.34 -2.57 -50.26
N GLN A 6 31.03 -2.72 -51.55
CA GLN A 6 29.71 -3.06 -52.02
C GLN A 6 29.21 -4.40 -51.47
N ALA A 7 30.04 -5.48 -51.59
CA ALA A 7 29.69 -6.78 -51.07
C ALA A 7 29.43 -6.77 -49.54
N ASN A 8 30.25 -6.02 -48.80
CA ASN A 8 30.03 -5.85 -47.36
C ASN A 8 28.72 -5.14 -47.04
N ALA A 9 28.36 -4.11 -47.83
CA ALA A 9 27.08 -3.40 -47.65
C ALA A 9 25.88 -4.31 -47.99
N ASP A 10 26.00 -5.13 -49.03
CA ASP A 10 24.93 -6.07 -49.41
C ASP A 10 24.76 -7.16 -48.34
N VAL A 11 25.83 -7.65 -47.73
CA VAL A 11 25.74 -8.57 -46.57
C VAL A 11 25.09 -7.91 -45.40
N ALA A 12 25.46 -6.68 -45.05
CA ALA A 12 24.87 -5.96 -43.96
C ALA A 12 23.36 -5.69 -44.17
N ALA A 13 22.96 -5.35 -45.43
CA ALA A 13 21.56 -5.16 -45.78
C ALA A 13 20.75 -6.47 -45.65
N ALA A 14 21.33 -7.59 -46.12
CA ALA A 14 20.69 -8.91 -45.99
C ALA A 14 20.54 -9.35 -44.52
N GLN A 15 21.56 -9.10 -43.70
CA GLN A 15 21.49 -9.36 -42.25
C GLN A 15 20.40 -8.51 -41.55
N ALA A 16 20.31 -7.24 -41.89
CA ALA A 16 19.26 -6.37 -41.37
C ALA A 16 17.84 -6.85 -41.78
N ALA A 17 17.69 -7.30 -43.03
CA ALA A 17 16.44 -7.86 -43.51
C ALA A 17 16.07 -9.17 -42.79
N LEU A 18 17.05 -10.04 -42.54
CA LEU A 18 16.85 -11.28 -41.77
C LEU A 18 16.42 -10.94 -40.33
N SER A 19 17.15 -10.07 -39.63
CA SER A 19 16.80 -9.67 -38.27
C SER A 19 15.41 -9.07 -38.17
N LYS A 20 15.01 -8.28 -39.16
CA LYS A 20 13.63 -7.74 -39.22
C LYS A 20 12.61 -8.87 -39.38
N ALA A 21 12.84 -9.85 -40.24
CA ALA A 21 11.93 -10.98 -40.43
C ALA A 21 11.83 -11.86 -39.16
N GLU A 22 12.94 -12.05 -38.44
CA GLU A 22 12.96 -12.78 -37.17
C GLU A 22 12.15 -12.05 -36.08
N ILE A 23 12.26 -10.71 -36.00
CA ILE A 23 11.45 -9.89 -35.08
C ILE A 23 9.97 -10.00 -35.45
N ASP A 24 9.63 -9.88 -36.74
CA ASP A 24 8.25 -10.00 -37.20
C ASP A 24 7.68 -11.38 -36.88
N LEU A 25 8.47 -12.44 -37.00
CA LEU A 25 8.06 -13.80 -36.62
C LEU A 25 7.87 -13.92 -35.10
N SER A 26 8.72 -13.29 -34.29
CA SER A 26 8.62 -13.34 -32.83
C SER A 26 7.27 -12.77 -32.34
N TYR A 27 6.70 -11.81 -33.03
CA TYR A 27 5.39 -11.25 -32.72
C TYR A 27 4.23 -12.21 -32.97
N ALA A 28 4.42 -13.28 -33.72
CA ALA A 28 3.42 -14.33 -33.86
C ALA A 28 3.21 -15.14 -32.58
N THR A 29 4.16 -15.08 -31.63
CA THR A 29 4.07 -15.74 -30.34
C THR A 29 3.88 -14.72 -29.24
N VAL A 30 2.68 -14.65 -28.69
CA VAL A 30 2.37 -13.73 -27.58
C VAL A 30 2.63 -14.43 -26.26
N THR A 31 3.58 -13.89 -25.49
CA THR A 31 3.95 -14.43 -24.17
C THR A 31 3.43 -13.55 -23.06
N ALA A 32 3.20 -14.15 -21.88
CA ALA A 32 2.81 -13.41 -20.68
C ALA A 32 3.98 -12.54 -20.19
N PRO A 33 3.81 -11.22 -20.04
CA PRO A 33 4.88 -10.32 -19.58
C PRO A 33 5.16 -10.42 -18.08
N ILE A 34 4.21 -10.98 -17.32
CA ILE A 34 4.30 -11.17 -15.87
C ILE A 34 3.80 -12.56 -15.49
N SER A 35 4.26 -13.05 -14.33
CA SER A 35 3.69 -14.24 -13.71
C SER A 35 2.36 -13.90 -13.05
N GLY A 36 1.35 -14.75 -13.25
CA GLY A 36 0.03 -14.49 -12.69
C GLY A 36 -1.03 -15.45 -13.24
N ARG A 37 -2.28 -15.18 -12.93
CA ARG A 37 -3.43 -15.90 -13.48
C ARG A 37 -3.94 -15.17 -14.71
N ILE A 38 -4.06 -15.91 -15.81
CA ILE A 38 -4.73 -15.42 -17.01
C ILE A 38 -6.26 -15.47 -16.80
N GLY A 39 -6.93 -14.38 -17.10
CA GLY A 39 -8.38 -14.26 -17.08
C GLY A 39 -9.01 -14.88 -18.34
N ARG A 40 -10.26 -14.50 -18.60
CA ARG A 40 -10.96 -14.91 -19.84
C ARG A 40 -10.30 -14.28 -21.07
N ALA A 41 -10.38 -14.97 -22.20
CA ALA A 41 -10.04 -14.38 -23.48
C ALA A 41 -11.00 -13.19 -23.80
N GLU A 42 -10.43 -12.08 -24.23
CA GLU A 42 -11.20 -10.89 -24.64
C GLU A 42 -11.46 -10.87 -26.16
N VAL A 43 -10.81 -11.78 -26.88
CA VAL A 43 -11.00 -11.99 -28.32
C VAL A 43 -11.35 -13.44 -28.59
N THR A 44 -12.13 -13.70 -29.66
CA THR A 44 -12.46 -15.04 -30.11
C THR A 44 -11.37 -15.57 -31.04
N GLU A 45 -11.29 -16.90 -31.15
CA GLU A 45 -10.42 -17.54 -32.14
C GLU A 45 -10.79 -17.08 -33.55
N GLY A 46 -9.78 -16.80 -34.38
CA GLY A 46 -9.95 -16.26 -35.71
C GLY A 46 -10.15 -14.75 -35.80
N ALA A 47 -10.22 -14.04 -34.69
CA ALA A 47 -10.26 -12.58 -34.68
C ALA A 47 -8.95 -11.99 -35.19
N LEU A 48 -9.05 -10.97 -36.05
CA LEU A 48 -7.88 -10.21 -36.50
C LEU A 48 -7.38 -9.29 -35.38
N VAL A 49 -6.14 -9.50 -34.96
CA VAL A 49 -5.44 -8.64 -34.01
C VAL A 49 -4.37 -7.85 -34.77
N GLY A 50 -4.43 -6.53 -34.69
CA GLY A 50 -3.65 -5.66 -35.55
C GLY A 50 -2.38 -5.12 -34.94
N LYS A 51 -1.43 -4.72 -35.80
CA LYS A 51 -0.20 -4.00 -35.42
C LYS A 51 -0.49 -2.52 -35.08
N THR A 52 -1.57 -1.93 -35.56
CA THR A 52 -1.87 -0.49 -35.51
C THR A 52 -2.70 -0.11 -34.28
N GLU A 53 -3.49 -1.01 -33.75
CA GLU A 53 -4.25 -0.81 -32.52
C GLU A 53 -3.92 -1.92 -31.52
N ALA A 54 -3.67 -1.53 -30.26
CA ALA A 54 -3.44 -2.49 -29.20
C ALA A 54 -4.75 -3.21 -28.88
N THR A 55 -4.87 -4.46 -29.35
CA THR A 55 -6.03 -5.31 -29.06
C THR A 55 -5.73 -6.14 -27.81
N PRO A 56 -6.44 -5.94 -26.68
CA PRO A 56 -6.25 -6.75 -25.50
C PRO A 56 -6.72 -8.19 -25.79
N LEU A 57 -5.84 -9.16 -25.57
CA LEU A 57 -6.14 -10.58 -25.80
C LEU A 57 -6.69 -11.27 -24.56
N ALA A 58 -6.08 -10.96 -23.41
CA ALA A 58 -6.50 -11.44 -22.10
C ALA A 58 -5.85 -10.56 -21.02
N ARG A 59 -6.44 -10.55 -19.83
CA ARG A 59 -5.87 -9.87 -18.67
C ARG A 59 -5.11 -10.88 -17.82
N ILE A 60 -3.90 -10.50 -17.40
CA ILE A 60 -3.12 -11.28 -16.45
C ILE A 60 -3.05 -10.50 -15.16
N GLU A 61 -3.44 -11.14 -14.05
CA GLU A 61 -3.46 -10.56 -12.72
C GLU A 61 -2.45 -11.30 -11.83
N GLN A 62 -1.61 -10.54 -11.17
CA GLN A 62 -0.69 -11.07 -10.18
C GLN A 62 -1.43 -11.22 -8.86
N TYR A 63 -1.45 -12.44 -8.31
CA TYR A 63 -2.12 -12.76 -7.06
C TYR A 63 -1.17 -12.84 -5.88
N ASP A 64 0.10 -13.13 -6.12
CA ASP A 64 1.14 -13.28 -5.10
C ASP A 64 2.46 -12.68 -5.60
N PRO A 65 3.01 -11.68 -4.89
CA PRO A 65 2.35 -10.94 -3.81
C PRO A 65 1.16 -10.10 -4.31
N ILE A 66 0.21 -9.82 -3.42
CA ILE A 66 -0.93 -8.94 -3.70
C ILE A 66 -0.70 -7.55 -3.07
N TRP A 67 -1.11 -6.50 -3.78
CA TRP A 67 -0.99 -5.14 -3.31
C TRP A 67 -2.33 -4.60 -2.82
N VAL A 68 -2.29 -3.95 -1.67
CA VAL A 68 -3.42 -3.25 -1.09
C VAL A 68 -3.14 -1.76 -1.15
N ASN A 69 -4.01 -1.02 -1.83
CA ASN A 69 -3.95 0.43 -1.90
C ASN A 69 -4.94 1.01 -0.89
N PHE A 70 -4.50 1.98 -0.10
CA PHE A 70 -5.33 2.67 0.87
C PHE A 70 -4.90 4.12 0.99
N SER A 71 -5.74 4.97 1.54
CA SER A 71 -5.47 6.39 1.70
C SER A 71 -5.48 6.78 3.18
N GLN A 72 -4.66 7.76 3.52
CA GLN A 72 -4.62 8.38 4.83
C GLN A 72 -4.79 9.90 4.68
N SER A 73 -5.48 10.53 5.63
CA SER A 73 -5.61 11.99 5.67
C SER A 73 -4.24 12.66 5.74
N SER A 74 -4.04 13.71 4.95
CA SER A 74 -2.80 14.50 4.99
C SER A 74 -2.57 15.13 6.36
N ALA A 75 -3.63 15.50 7.07
CA ALA A 75 -3.54 16.06 8.42
C ALA A 75 -2.99 15.03 9.42
N ASP A 76 -3.47 13.78 9.36
CA ASP A 76 -2.97 12.70 10.22
C ASP A 76 -1.51 12.36 9.91
N PHE A 77 -1.16 12.37 8.63
CA PHE A 77 0.21 12.17 8.20
C PHE A 77 1.16 13.27 8.72
N LEU A 78 0.73 14.54 8.68
CA LEU A 78 1.49 15.66 9.23
C LEU A 78 1.64 15.57 10.74
N ASN A 79 0.56 15.27 11.48
CA ASN A 79 0.58 15.08 12.92
C ASN A 79 1.53 13.95 13.32
N LEU A 80 1.50 12.83 12.59
CA LEU A 80 2.42 11.72 12.80
C LEU A 80 3.88 12.16 12.62
N ARG A 81 4.17 12.85 11.51
CA ARG A 81 5.51 13.35 11.21
C ARG A 81 6.02 14.31 12.31
N ASP A 82 5.17 15.20 12.78
CA ASP A 82 5.53 16.17 13.82
C ASP A 82 5.76 15.48 15.19
N ASN A 83 4.98 14.45 15.52
CA ASN A 83 5.19 13.63 16.71
C ASN A 83 6.52 12.85 16.63
N LEU A 84 6.87 12.32 15.46
CA LEU A 84 8.15 11.65 15.23
C LEU A 84 9.33 12.64 15.36
N ARG A 85 9.23 13.84 14.78
CA ARG A 85 10.27 14.87 14.84
C ARG A 85 10.49 15.42 16.25
N SER A 86 9.43 15.53 17.04
CA SER A 86 9.49 15.99 18.43
C SER A 86 9.91 14.91 19.44
N GLY A 87 10.14 13.68 18.99
CA GLY A 87 10.50 12.55 19.84
C GLY A 87 9.38 12.04 20.74
N LYS A 88 8.15 12.53 20.53
CA LYS A 88 6.95 12.06 21.26
C LYS A 88 6.49 10.68 20.83
N ALA A 89 6.92 10.23 19.66
CA ALA A 89 6.63 8.92 19.13
C ALA A 89 7.85 8.36 18.40
N LYS A 90 7.95 7.04 18.36
CA LYS A 90 8.94 6.33 17.54
C LYS A 90 8.24 5.65 16.37
N VAL A 91 8.94 5.54 15.24
CA VAL A 91 8.45 4.79 14.11
C VAL A 91 8.17 3.35 14.52
N SER A 92 6.97 2.89 14.28
CA SER A 92 6.65 1.48 14.49
C SER A 92 7.15 0.67 13.30
N ASN A 93 8.00 -0.32 13.56
CA ASN A 93 8.36 -1.34 12.57
C ASN A 93 7.36 -2.50 12.57
N ALA A 94 6.23 -2.35 13.25
CA ALA A 94 5.22 -3.40 13.29
C ALA A 94 4.61 -3.60 11.90
N PRO A 95 4.34 -4.86 11.54
CA PRO A 95 3.81 -5.19 10.23
C PRO A 95 2.39 -4.64 10.02
N VAL A 96 2.07 -4.36 8.78
CA VAL A 96 0.70 -4.00 8.38
C VAL A 96 -0.19 -5.23 8.48
N ARG A 97 -1.39 -5.07 9.04
CA ARG A 97 -2.39 -6.15 9.15
C ARG A 97 -3.64 -5.81 8.37
N LEU A 98 -4.32 -6.85 7.88
CA LEU A 98 -5.59 -6.72 7.20
C LEU A 98 -6.71 -7.34 8.00
N VAL A 99 -7.86 -6.69 7.95
CA VAL A 99 -9.13 -7.25 8.39
C VAL A 99 -10.01 -7.42 7.16
N LEU A 100 -10.48 -8.62 6.93
CA LEU A 100 -11.33 -8.99 5.81
C LEU A 100 -12.77 -8.50 6.05
N GLU A 101 -13.60 -8.47 5.01
CA GLU A 101 -15.00 -8.04 5.11
C GLU A 101 -15.83 -8.86 6.10
N ASN A 102 -15.49 -10.12 6.31
CA ASN A 102 -16.12 -11.00 7.31
C ASN A 102 -15.69 -10.72 8.76
N GLY A 103 -14.84 -9.70 8.99
CA GLY A 103 -14.29 -9.36 10.30
C GLY A 103 -13.09 -10.21 10.72
N GLY A 104 -12.71 -11.22 9.95
CA GLY A 104 -11.53 -12.05 10.21
C GLY A 104 -10.22 -11.31 9.94
N GLU A 105 -9.20 -11.53 10.76
CA GLU A 105 -7.86 -11.01 10.52
C GLU A 105 -7.11 -11.90 9.53
N TYR A 106 -6.46 -11.29 8.54
CA TYR A 106 -5.63 -12.02 7.58
C TYR A 106 -4.35 -12.50 8.27
N PRO A 107 -4.00 -13.80 8.17
CA PRO A 107 -2.93 -14.40 8.98
C PRO A 107 -1.53 -13.91 8.62
N HIS A 108 -1.33 -13.47 7.36
CA HIS A 108 -0.01 -13.07 6.90
C HIS A 108 0.15 -11.55 6.99
N PRO A 109 1.17 -11.07 7.73
CA PRO A 109 1.44 -9.65 7.83
C PRO A 109 1.99 -9.09 6.51
N GLY A 110 1.67 -7.83 6.23
CA GLY A 110 2.15 -7.12 5.05
C GLY A 110 3.28 -6.15 5.34
N LYS A 111 3.94 -5.74 4.27
CA LYS A 111 5.00 -4.74 4.27
C LYS A 111 4.48 -3.45 3.65
N LEU A 112 4.65 -2.34 4.34
CA LEU A 112 4.33 -1.02 3.80
C LEU A 112 5.33 -0.67 2.69
N LEU A 113 4.79 -0.32 1.52
CA LEU A 113 5.55 0.24 0.41
C LEU A 113 5.17 1.73 0.31
N PHE A 114 6.11 2.62 0.61
CA PHE A 114 5.90 4.05 0.37
C PHE A 114 5.96 4.30 -1.13
N ASN A 115 4.83 4.58 -1.75
CA ASN A 115 4.77 4.66 -3.20
C ASN A 115 4.58 6.08 -3.73
N ASP A 116 3.92 6.95 -2.99
CA ASP A 116 3.73 8.33 -3.45
C ASP A 116 3.53 9.27 -2.26
N LEU A 117 4.42 10.25 -2.11
CA LEU A 117 4.30 11.29 -1.10
C LEU A 117 3.47 12.48 -1.60
N ALA A 118 2.82 12.33 -2.75
CA ALA A 118 1.94 13.36 -3.29
C ALA A 118 0.59 13.31 -2.60
N VAL A 119 0.10 14.48 -2.20
CA VAL A 119 -1.26 14.65 -1.69
C VAL A 119 -2.20 14.78 -2.88
N ASP A 120 -3.23 13.96 -2.94
CA ASP A 120 -4.30 14.13 -3.90
C ASP A 120 -5.08 15.42 -3.57
N PRO A 121 -5.07 16.43 -4.45
CA PRO A 121 -5.71 17.71 -4.16
C PRO A 121 -7.25 17.63 -4.10
N ALA A 122 -7.86 16.60 -4.69
CA ALA A 122 -9.31 16.43 -4.68
C ALA A 122 -9.81 15.86 -3.35
N THR A 123 -9.02 14.97 -2.72
CA THR A 123 -9.39 14.25 -1.49
C THR A 123 -8.62 14.73 -0.25
N GLY A 124 -7.53 15.47 -0.43
CA GLY A 124 -6.64 15.88 0.66
C GLY A 124 -5.95 14.69 1.34
N SER A 125 -5.83 13.57 0.65
CA SER A 125 -5.26 12.34 1.20
C SER A 125 -3.95 11.94 0.54
N VAL A 126 -3.14 11.17 1.27
CA VAL A 126 -1.90 10.55 0.78
C VAL A 126 -2.20 9.09 0.46
N GLY A 127 -1.86 8.67 -0.76
CA GLY A 127 -1.98 7.28 -1.19
C GLY A 127 -0.85 6.43 -0.63
N LEU A 128 -1.20 5.33 -0.01
CA LEU A 128 -0.28 4.35 0.54
C LEU A 128 -0.52 2.98 -0.10
N ARG A 129 0.54 2.18 -0.18
CA ARG A 129 0.47 0.81 -0.68
C ARG A 129 1.16 -0.14 0.29
N ALA A 130 0.57 -1.27 0.53
CA ALA A 130 1.18 -2.37 1.25
C ALA A 130 1.16 -3.64 0.40
N GLU A 131 2.21 -4.45 0.55
CA GLU A 131 2.38 -5.73 -0.11
C GLU A 131 2.13 -6.86 0.87
N PHE A 132 1.34 -7.84 0.46
CA PHE A 132 1.01 -9.00 1.27
C PHE A 132 1.32 -10.29 0.51
N PRO A 133 1.95 -11.29 1.17
CA PRO A 133 2.04 -12.62 0.61
C PRO A 133 0.62 -13.23 0.52
N ASN A 134 0.33 -13.91 -0.58
CA ASN A 134 -1.02 -14.48 -0.82
C ASN A 134 -0.92 -15.86 -1.46
N HIS A 135 -0.08 -16.72 -0.87
CA HIS A 135 0.18 -18.08 -1.37
C HIS A 135 -1.11 -18.92 -1.42
N ASP A 136 -1.98 -18.76 -0.42
CA ASP A 136 -3.25 -19.48 -0.30
C ASP A 136 -4.37 -18.88 -1.15
N ARG A 137 -4.10 -17.77 -1.85
CA ARG A 137 -5.07 -17.04 -2.68
C ARG A 137 -6.35 -16.66 -1.94
N ALA A 138 -6.23 -16.42 -0.65
CA ALA A 138 -7.36 -16.00 0.20
C ALA A 138 -7.80 -14.55 -0.08
N LEU A 139 -6.88 -13.72 -0.58
CA LEU A 139 -7.18 -12.36 -1.02
C LEU A 139 -7.42 -12.36 -2.54
N LEU A 140 -8.48 -11.68 -2.95
CA LEU A 140 -8.83 -11.54 -4.36
C LEU A 140 -8.65 -10.10 -4.82
N PRO A 141 -8.13 -9.86 -6.03
CA PRO A 141 -8.10 -8.53 -6.62
C PRO A 141 -9.51 -7.92 -6.69
N GLY A 142 -9.63 -6.65 -6.30
CA GLY A 142 -10.91 -5.94 -6.24
C GLY A 142 -11.71 -6.15 -4.95
N GLN A 143 -11.23 -6.94 -4.01
CA GLN A 143 -11.85 -7.11 -2.70
C GLN A 143 -11.58 -5.90 -1.80
N PHE A 144 -12.58 -5.48 -1.03
CA PHE A 144 -12.40 -4.45 0.00
C PHE A 144 -11.84 -5.08 1.27
N VAL A 145 -10.89 -4.38 1.88
CA VAL A 145 -10.26 -4.80 3.14
C VAL A 145 -10.01 -3.59 4.02
N THR A 146 -9.97 -3.80 5.33
CA THR A 146 -9.58 -2.77 6.28
C THR A 146 -8.11 -2.95 6.65
N VAL A 147 -7.32 -1.89 6.44
CA VAL A 147 -5.89 -1.89 6.78
C VAL A 147 -5.71 -1.38 8.19
N ARG A 148 -5.00 -2.15 9.03
CA ARG A 148 -4.50 -1.71 10.33
C ARG A 148 -3.01 -1.45 10.24
N LEU A 149 -2.65 -0.18 10.28
CA LEU A 149 -1.28 0.29 10.21
C LEU A 149 -0.84 0.85 11.56
N PRO A 150 0.01 0.17 12.32
CA PRO A 150 0.61 0.73 13.53
C PRO A 150 1.72 1.71 13.12
N VAL A 151 1.38 3.00 13.07
CA VAL A 151 2.27 4.04 12.52
C VAL A 151 3.28 4.56 13.53
N ALA A 152 2.95 4.54 14.82
CA ALA A 152 3.82 5.06 15.86
C ALA A 152 3.54 4.42 17.24
N ILE A 153 4.55 4.38 18.06
CA ILE A 153 4.46 3.97 19.46
C ILE A 153 4.77 5.19 20.31
N ALA A 154 3.83 5.60 21.15
CA ALA A 154 4.06 6.63 22.14
C ALA A 154 4.73 5.98 23.38
N GLU A 155 5.87 6.52 23.80
CA GLU A 155 6.58 6.05 24.99
C GLU A 155 6.28 6.97 26.18
N ASN A 156 6.35 6.41 27.38
CA ASN A 156 6.16 7.14 28.64
C ASN A 156 4.81 7.87 28.75
N VAL A 157 3.76 7.22 28.28
CA VAL A 157 2.39 7.72 28.41
C VAL A 157 1.67 7.03 29.56
N ILE A 158 0.82 7.77 30.24
CA ILE A 158 -0.06 7.22 31.27
C ILE A 158 -1.42 6.96 30.62
N ALA A 159 -1.90 5.73 30.73
CA ALA A 159 -3.24 5.37 30.29
C ALA A 159 -4.20 5.35 31.48
N VAL A 160 -5.33 6.04 31.34
CA VAL A 160 -6.33 6.15 32.41
C VAL A 160 -7.68 5.75 31.85
N PRO A 161 -8.44 4.87 32.53
CA PRO A 161 -9.78 4.48 32.07
C PRO A 161 -10.66 5.70 31.80
N GLN A 162 -11.41 5.69 30.70
CA GLN A 162 -12.23 6.81 30.26
C GLN A 162 -13.17 7.30 31.38
N ARG A 163 -13.71 6.38 32.19
CA ARG A 163 -14.58 6.69 33.33
C ARG A 163 -13.91 7.45 34.47
N ALA A 164 -12.57 7.43 34.55
CA ALA A 164 -11.80 8.14 35.59
C ALA A 164 -11.52 9.61 35.23
N VAL A 165 -11.75 9.99 33.97
CA VAL A 165 -11.54 11.36 33.51
C VAL A 165 -12.86 12.13 33.69
N GLN A 166 -12.84 13.14 34.54
CA GLN A 166 -13.96 14.05 34.75
C GLN A 166 -13.82 15.28 33.84
N VAL A 167 -14.89 15.62 33.15
CA VAL A 167 -14.95 16.80 32.28
C VAL A 167 -15.78 17.87 32.99
N SER A 168 -15.18 19.04 33.20
CA SER A 168 -15.79 20.19 33.83
C SER A 168 -15.63 21.44 32.94
N PRO A 169 -16.37 22.53 33.19
CA PRO A 169 -16.19 23.79 32.50
C PRO A 169 -14.76 24.36 32.59
N GLN A 170 -14.00 23.94 33.62
CA GLN A 170 -12.61 24.35 33.84
C GLN A 170 -11.61 23.46 33.11
N GLY A 171 -12.05 22.34 32.50
CA GLY A 171 -11.22 21.42 31.78
C GLY A 171 -11.41 19.96 32.20
N GLN A 172 -10.42 19.13 31.86
CA GLN A 172 -10.40 17.71 32.17
C GLN A 172 -9.48 17.45 33.37
N ALA A 173 -9.95 16.63 34.31
CA ALA A 173 -9.18 16.29 35.52
C ALA A 173 -9.37 14.82 35.89
N VAL A 174 -8.39 14.26 36.57
CA VAL A 174 -8.43 12.93 37.21
C VAL A 174 -8.33 13.13 38.73
N LEU A 175 -9.11 12.37 39.48
CA LEU A 175 -9.04 12.38 40.93
C LEU A 175 -7.94 11.41 41.37
N LEU A 176 -6.97 11.94 42.09
CA LEU A 176 -5.88 11.19 42.73
C LEU A 176 -6.11 11.13 44.24
N VAL A 177 -5.86 9.94 44.80
CA VAL A 177 -5.85 9.77 46.27
C VAL A 177 -4.40 9.85 46.74
N GLY A 178 -4.11 10.89 47.55
CA GLY A 178 -2.80 11.04 48.16
C GLY A 178 -2.47 9.97 49.21
N GLY A 179 -1.21 9.88 49.61
CA GLY A 179 -0.79 8.93 50.66
C GLY A 179 -1.41 9.22 52.05
N ASP A 180 -1.97 10.40 52.24
CA ASP A 180 -2.72 10.86 53.39
C ASP A 180 -4.23 10.61 53.33
N GLY A 181 -4.70 9.93 52.24
CA GLY A 181 -6.10 9.64 51.97
C GLY A 181 -6.90 10.84 51.44
N ILE A 182 -6.28 11.98 51.20
CA ILE A 182 -6.96 13.16 50.65
C ILE A 182 -7.10 13.02 49.14
N VAL A 183 -8.32 13.32 48.62
CA VAL A 183 -8.61 13.33 47.20
C VAL A 183 -8.26 14.69 46.61
N MET A 184 -7.42 14.70 45.58
CA MET A 184 -7.03 15.88 44.84
C MET A 184 -7.42 15.75 43.38
N ALA A 185 -7.92 16.82 42.77
CA ALA A 185 -8.19 16.89 41.36
C ALA A 185 -6.92 17.33 40.62
N GLN A 186 -6.38 16.44 39.78
CA GLN A 186 -5.21 16.73 38.94
C GLN A 186 -5.69 17.08 37.53
N PRO A 187 -5.46 18.33 37.08
CA PRO A 187 -5.76 18.68 35.67
C PRO A 187 -4.91 17.84 34.71
N VAL A 188 -5.55 17.32 33.68
CA VAL A 188 -4.89 16.50 32.65
C VAL A 188 -5.31 16.98 31.25
N LYS A 189 -4.42 16.77 30.29
CA LYS A 189 -4.75 16.89 28.87
C LYS A 189 -4.90 15.50 28.30
N THR A 190 -6.11 15.16 27.88
CA THR A 190 -6.33 13.90 27.19
C THR A 190 -5.83 13.97 25.75
N GLY A 191 -5.06 12.94 25.34
CA GLY A 191 -4.62 12.71 23.99
C GLY A 191 -5.61 11.79 23.23
N GLY A 192 -5.08 10.81 22.52
CA GLY A 192 -5.89 9.81 21.82
C GLY A 192 -6.43 8.74 22.77
N LEU A 193 -7.45 7.99 22.30
CA LEU A 193 -7.94 6.78 22.95
C LEU A 193 -7.07 5.58 22.56
N SER A 194 -6.70 4.78 23.53
CA SER A 194 -6.08 3.47 23.33
C SER A 194 -7.00 2.39 23.92
N GLY A 195 -7.80 1.78 23.07
CA GLY A 195 -8.88 0.90 23.53
C GLY A 195 -9.95 1.68 24.31
N SER A 196 -10.13 1.35 25.61
CA SER A 196 -11.07 2.02 26.53
C SER A 196 -10.41 3.12 27.37
N ASP A 197 -9.13 3.38 27.19
CA ASP A 197 -8.34 4.23 28.06
C ASP A 197 -7.90 5.52 27.34
N TRP A 198 -7.97 6.64 28.04
CA TRP A 198 -7.37 7.89 27.59
C TRP A 198 -5.86 7.90 27.87
N ILE A 199 -5.11 8.32 26.88
CA ILE A 199 -3.69 8.67 27.05
C ILE A 199 -3.62 10.09 27.60
N ILE A 200 -2.90 10.31 28.72
CA ILE A 200 -2.70 11.59 29.37
C ILE A 200 -1.20 11.90 29.51
#